data_3c31232a0f810ff5c5d375252460645e
#
_entry.id   3c31232a0f810ff5c5d375252460645e
#
_cell.length_a   1.000
_cell.length_b   1.000
_cell.length_c   1.000
_cell.angle_alpha   90.00
_cell.angle_beta   90.00
_cell.angle_gamma   90.00
#
_symmetry.space_group_name_H-M   'P 1'
#
loop_
_entity.id
_entity.type
_entity.pdbx_description
1 polymer ?
#
loop_
_entity_poly.entity_id
_entity_poly.type
_entity_poly.pdbx_seq_one_letter_code
_entity_poly.pdbx_strand_id
1 'polypeptide(L)'
;LGCEVHLYEMRPHRSTEAHQTADFAELVCSNSLKSESENTAPWLLKQEMRRAGSFLLRDADSSAVPAGHALAVDRVVFSARVAARIAALAGIGTGPGTITIHREEVLALNENDPNTITILASGPLTSPALAAELERLTGAGHLAFYDSISPIVDASSIDMSKVYFAARYDKGTADYINCPFTKEEYDRFLDALTTAEPVPAKSWEQIPTSPAALSSIHPQDCHPERSTAEAKDLRFDAAPKSSENLPLTTDPSPLHYFEGCLPIEETARRGRDTLRFGPMKPVGLTDPKTGRWPYAVVQLRQENLRADSYNLVGFQNHLKFSAQARVLRLIPGLENAAFLRYGQIHRNTYINAPTLLTETLQLRAHPSILIAGQLSGVEGYTESIASGMLAGRYAAALAHGRQPQPAPRLTANGSLTHYITHAESKRFQPANITFDLLPPLEDDLRKKIRDKKERHRIQCDRALAAWNLWLKSSKESPTVNRPSCDTLVETIP
;
A
#
# COMPACT_ATOMS: atom_id res chain seq x y z
N LEU A 1 17.16 -10.33 -16.37
CA LEU A 1 16.85 -11.78 -16.35
C LEU A 1 16.86 -12.41 -17.75
N GLY A 2 17.09 -11.60 -18.81
CA GLY A 2 17.32 -12.07 -20.17
C GLY A 2 16.07 -12.47 -20.96
N CYS A 3 14.88 -12.09 -20.52
CA CYS A 3 13.64 -12.33 -21.26
C CYS A 3 13.34 -11.14 -22.18
N GLU A 4 12.70 -11.39 -23.32
CA GLU A 4 12.02 -10.36 -24.07
C GLU A 4 10.72 -9.99 -23.36
N VAL A 5 10.43 -8.69 -23.23
CA VAL A 5 9.29 -8.19 -22.45
C VAL A 5 8.46 -7.23 -23.27
N HIS A 6 7.16 -7.47 -23.35
CA HIS A 6 6.17 -6.54 -23.89
C HIS A 6 5.42 -5.91 -22.70
N LEU A 7 5.62 -4.61 -22.49
CA LEU A 7 5.00 -3.85 -21.41
C LEU A 7 3.82 -3.05 -21.94
N TYR A 8 2.63 -3.36 -21.48
CA TYR A 8 1.38 -2.69 -21.84
C TYR A 8 0.97 -1.68 -20.78
N GLU A 9 0.67 -0.45 -21.18
CA GLU A 9 0.15 0.62 -20.33
C GLU A 9 -0.94 1.39 -21.09
N MET A 10 -2.14 1.41 -20.55
CA MET A 10 -3.30 2.05 -21.20
C MET A 10 -3.21 3.57 -21.32
N ARG A 11 -2.42 4.23 -20.46
CA ARG A 11 -2.22 5.68 -20.51
C ARG A 11 -1.19 6.07 -21.56
N PRO A 12 -1.34 7.18 -22.29
CA PRO A 12 -2.33 8.25 -22.07
C PRO A 12 -3.68 8.03 -22.77
N HIS A 13 -3.86 6.95 -23.54
CA HIS A 13 -5.09 6.78 -24.35
C HIS A 13 -6.34 6.57 -23.48
N ARG A 14 -6.18 5.91 -22.35
CA ARG A 14 -7.22 5.76 -21.33
C ARG A 14 -6.66 6.09 -19.97
N SER A 15 -7.17 7.14 -19.34
CA SER A 15 -6.81 7.53 -17.98
C SER A 15 -7.82 7.01 -16.96
N THR A 16 -7.49 7.11 -15.68
CA THR A 16 -8.38 6.85 -14.55
C THR A 16 -8.64 8.15 -13.79
N GLU A 17 -9.62 8.16 -12.90
CA GLU A 17 -9.96 9.33 -12.08
C GLU A 17 -8.83 9.75 -11.12
N ALA A 18 -7.93 8.84 -10.74
CA ALA A 18 -6.87 9.11 -9.77
C ALA A 18 -5.51 9.46 -10.40
N HIS A 19 -5.23 9.02 -11.62
CA HIS A 19 -3.98 9.32 -12.32
C HIS A 19 -4.00 10.70 -12.95
N GLN A 20 -2.87 11.39 -12.93
CA GLN A 20 -2.68 12.73 -13.49
C GLN A 20 -1.72 12.75 -14.68
N THR A 21 -0.90 11.72 -14.81
CA THR A 21 0.13 11.62 -15.85
C THR A 21 0.01 10.29 -16.62
N ALA A 22 0.82 10.16 -17.68
CA ALA A 22 1.00 8.90 -18.40
C ALA A 22 2.25 8.14 -17.95
N ASP A 23 2.94 8.61 -16.93
CA ASP A 23 4.19 8.03 -16.46
C ASP A 23 3.96 6.69 -15.73
N PHE A 24 4.93 5.79 -15.86
CA PHE A 24 4.95 4.56 -15.08
C PHE A 24 5.19 4.86 -13.61
N ALA A 25 4.68 3.98 -12.74
CA ALA A 25 4.86 4.07 -11.29
C ALA A 25 4.35 5.38 -10.66
N GLU A 26 3.36 6.03 -11.23
CA GLU A 26 2.68 7.17 -10.62
C GLU A 26 2.04 6.76 -9.29
N LEU A 27 2.41 7.45 -8.20
CA LEU A 27 1.85 7.21 -6.88
C LEU A 27 0.57 8.02 -6.68
N VAL A 28 -0.59 7.37 -6.65
CA VAL A 28 -1.90 8.05 -6.69
C VAL A 28 -2.41 8.52 -5.33
N CYS A 29 -2.21 7.77 -4.23
CA CYS A 29 -2.80 8.09 -2.93
C CYS A 29 -1.82 8.78 -1.96
N SER A 30 -0.61 8.28 -1.82
CA SER A 30 0.41 8.75 -0.88
C SER A 30 1.76 8.77 -1.57
N ASN A 31 2.72 9.54 -1.05
CA ASN A 31 4.11 9.50 -1.50
C ASN A 31 5.01 8.64 -0.60
N SER A 32 4.43 7.91 0.37
CA SER A 32 5.19 7.13 1.35
C SER A 32 5.33 5.68 0.95
N LEU A 33 6.57 5.18 1.07
CA LEU A 33 6.93 3.77 0.99
C LEU A 33 7.17 3.17 2.39
N LYS A 34 6.47 3.68 3.39
CA LYS A 34 6.48 3.22 4.79
C LYS A 34 7.83 3.40 5.51
N SER A 35 7.91 2.85 6.74
CA SER A 35 9.03 3.04 7.65
C SER A 35 10.36 2.52 7.11
N GLU A 36 11.43 3.30 7.32
CA GLU A 36 12.85 2.91 7.18
C GLU A 36 13.51 2.60 8.52
N SER A 37 12.77 2.66 9.63
CA SER A 37 13.34 2.29 10.93
C SER A 37 13.77 0.83 10.93
N GLU A 38 15.01 0.59 11.33
CA GLU A 38 15.57 -0.75 11.41
C GLU A 38 14.72 -1.70 12.24
N ASN A 39 14.68 -2.95 11.81
CA ASN A 39 13.94 -4.02 12.47
C ASN A 39 12.43 -3.76 12.59
N THR A 40 11.86 -3.03 11.62
CA THR A 40 10.41 -2.99 11.36
C THR A 40 10.08 -3.89 10.15
N ALA A 41 8.83 -4.37 10.06
CA ALA A 41 8.45 -5.26 8.97
C ALA A 41 8.53 -4.58 7.58
N PRO A 42 8.14 -3.30 7.40
CA PRO A 42 8.34 -2.59 6.14
C PRO A 42 9.82 -2.38 5.79
N TRP A 43 10.69 -2.13 6.79
CA TRP A 43 12.13 -2.06 6.58
C TRP A 43 12.68 -3.40 6.09
N LEU A 44 12.29 -4.51 6.75
CA LEU A 44 12.72 -5.85 6.37
C LEU A 44 12.35 -6.17 4.92
N LEU A 45 11.09 -5.90 4.51
CA LEU A 45 10.62 -6.11 3.15
C LEU A 45 11.48 -5.32 2.14
N LYS A 46 11.80 -4.05 2.45
CA LYS A 46 12.67 -3.23 1.60
C LYS A 46 14.10 -3.75 1.56
N GLN A 47 14.66 -4.25 2.68
CA GLN A 47 15.99 -4.85 2.70
C GLN A 47 16.07 -6.10 1.83
N GLU A 48 15.03 -6.94 1.85
CA GLU A 48 14.94 -8.11 0.98
C GLU A 48 14.93 -7.69 -0.50
N MET A 49 14.12 -6.69 -0.86
CA MET A 49 14.06 -6.16 -2.23
C MET A 49 15.36 -5.51 -2.69
N ARG A 50 16.04 -4.74 -1.82
CA ARG A 50 17.37 -4.14 -2.14
C ARG A 50 18.41 -5.22 -2.41
N ARG A 51 18.45 -6.30 -1.62
CA ARG A 51 19.32 -7.46 -1.84
C ARG A 51 19.01 -8.23 -3.11
N ALA A 52 17.75 -8.21 -3.54
CA ALA A 52 17.32 -8.78 -4.82
C ALA A 52 17.62 -7.87 -6.02
N GLY A 53 18.11 -6.64 -5.79
CA GLY A 53 18.47 -5.68 -6.83
C GLY A 53 17.28 -4.88 -7.39
N SER A 54 16.24 -4.63 -6.58
CA SER A 54 15.09 -3.84 -7.01
C SER A 54 15.50 -2.46 -7.50
N PHE A 55 15.28 -2.17 -8.77
CA PHE A 55 15.56 -0.86 -9.34
C PHE A 55 14.54 0.20 -8.89
N LEU A 56 13.28 -0.20 -8.65
CA LEU A 56 12.25 0.71 -8.14
C LEU A 56 12.62 1.28 -6.77
N LEU A 57 13.17 0.46 -5.86
CA LEU A 57 13.65 0.98 -4.58
C LEU A 57 14.88 1.88 -4.73
N ARG A 58 15.78 1.59 -5.66
CA ARG A 58 16.93 2.46 -5.95
C ARG A 58 16.47 3.83 -6.46
N ASP A 59 15.46 3.85 -7.33
CA ASP A 59 14.87 5.10 -7.84
C ASP A 59 14.09 5.83 -6.74
N ALA A 60 13.42 5.11 -5.84
CA ALA A 60 12.78 5.68 -4.65
C ALA A 60 13.79 6.31 -3.69
N ASP A 61 14.87 5.60 -3.35
CA ASP A 61 15.95 6.12 -2.51
C ASP A 61 16.57 7.40 -3.10
N SER A 62 16.70 7.47 -4.45
CA SER A 62 17.22 8.63 -5.17
C SER A 62 16.21 9.77 -5.35
N SER A 63 14.96 9.56 -5.00
CA SER A 63 13.86 10.54 -5.08
C SER A 63 13.31 10.87 -3.69
N ALA A 64 14.00 10.45 -2.62
CA ALA A 64 13.54 10.60 -1.26
C ALA A 64 13.42 12.07 -0.86
N VAL A 65 12.33 12.38 -0.15
CA VAL A 65 12.10 13.67 0.50
C VAL A 65 12.13 13.50 2.03
N PRO A 66 12.44 14.57 2.78
CA PRO A 66 12.44 14.52 4.23
C PRO A 66 11.09 14.05 4.80
N ALA A 67 11.08 12.97 5.57
CA ALA A 67 9.87 12.37 6.15
C ALA A 67 10.17 11.57 7.44
N GLY A 68 11.11 12.03 8.26
CA GLY A 68 11.49 11.38 9.52
C GLY A 68 11.97 9.95 9.31
N HIS A 69 11.24 8.98 9.83
CA HIS A 69 11.57 7.55 9.69
C HIS A 69 10.91 6.86 8.48
N ALA A 70 10.15 7.57 7.67
CA ALA A 70 9.52 6.99 6.49
C ALA A 70 10.38 7.25 5.24
N LEU A 71 10.39 6.31 4.30
CA LEU A 71 10.80 6.58 2.94
C LEU A 71 9.62 7.23 2.22
N ALA A 72 9.65 8.54 2.06
CA ALA A 72 8.73 9.27 1.21
C ALA A 72 9.48 9.79 -0.02
N VAL A 73 8.82 9.90 -1.16
CA VAL A 73 9.45 10.28 -2.42
C VAL A 73 8.77 11.51 -3.04
N ASP A 74 9.54 12.28 -3.77
CA ASP A 74 8.99 13.21 -4.76
C ASP A 74 8.35 12.38 -5.88
N ARG A 75 7.01 12.43 -6.00
CA ARG A 75 6.23 11.58 -6.91
C ARG A 75 6.62 11.80 -8.36
N VAL A 76 6.84 13.06 -8.75
CA VAL A 76 7.18 13.44 -10.13
C VAL A 76 8.58 12.96 -10.46
N VAL A 77 9.54 13.19 -9.59
CA VAL A 77 10.94 12.75 -9.78
C VAL A 77 11.00 11.21 -9.80
N PHE A 78 10.28 10.54 -8.92
CA PHE A 78 10.25 9.08 -8.85
C PHE A 78 9.69 8.47 -10.14
N SER A 79 8.49 8.88 -10.58
CA SER A 79 7.87 8.34 -11.81
C SER A 79 8.69 8.66 -13.05
N ALA A 80 9.26 9.87 -13.15
CA ALA A 80 10.14 10.25 -14.26
C ALA A 80 11.43 9.39 -14.32
N ARG A 81 12.06 9.08 -13.16
CA ARG A 81 13.22 8.19 -13.10
C ARG A 81 12.88 6.76 -13.53
N VAL A 82 11.76 6.25 -13.07
CA VAL A 82 11.28 4.91 -13.48
C VAL A 82 10.98 4.88 -14.98
N ALA A 83 10.27 5.88 -15.50
CA ALA A 83 9.97 5.99 -16.94
C ALA A 83 11.25 6.07 -17.80
N ALA A 84 12.21 6.90 -17.39
CA ALA A 84 13.49 7.02 -18.09
C ALA A 84 14.30 5.71 -18.09
N ARG A 85 14.28 4.97 -16.98
CA ARG A 85 14.95 3.67 -16.89
C ARG A 85 14.30 2.62 -17.80
N ILE A 86 12.96 2.55 -17.84
CA ILE A 86 12.23 1.66 -18.72
C ILE A 86 12.52 2.03 -20.18
N ALA A 87 12.47 3.31 -20.52
CA ALA A 87 12.77 3.80 -21.87
C ALA A 87 14.21 3.47 -22.31
N ALA A 88 15.17 3.59 -21.41
CA ALA A 88 16.57 3.22 -21.69
C ALA A 88 16.74 1.72 -21.99
N LEU A 89 15.93 0.85 -21.37
CA LEU A 89 15.92 -0.58 -21.67
C LEU A 89 15.14 -0.89 -22.96
N ALA A 90 14.10 -0.12 -23.28
CA ALA A 90 13.30 -0.27 -24.48
C ALA A 90 14.03 0.16 -25.76
N GLY A 91 15.05 1.02 -25.66
CA GLY A 91 15.81 1.52 -26.82
C GLY A 91 16.91 0.59 -27.34
N ILE A 92 17.12 -0.58 -26.74
CA ILE A 92 18.29 -1.43 -27.01
C ILE A 92 17.87 -2.69 -27.81
N GLY A 93 17.51 -2.52 -29.09
CA GLY A 93 17.33 -3.65 -30.02
C GLY A 93 16.09 -4.53 -29.80
N THR A 94 16.05 -5.67 -30.48
CA THR A 94 15.02 -6.74 -30.32
C THR A 94 15.69 -8.01 -29.78
N GLY A 95 15.01 -8.76 -28.91
CA GLY A 95 15.47 -10.06 -28.41
C GLY A 95 15.62 -10.12 -26.89
N PRO A 96 16.31 -11.12 -26.36
CA PRO A 96 16.45 -11.36 -24.92
C PRO A 96 17.03 -10.16 -24.15
N GLY A 97 16.29 -9.72 -23.12
CA GLY A 97 16.69 -8.58 -22.28
C GLY A 97 16.14 -7.23 -22.74
N THR A 98 15.32 -7.19 -23.79
CA THR A 98 14.70 -5.96 -24.31
C THR A 98 13.29 -5.75 -23.75
N ILE A 99 12.84 -4.50 -23.74
CA ILE A 99 11.47 -4.12 -23.38
C ILE A 99 10.84 -3.39 -24.56
N THR A 100 9.71 -3.90 -25.05
CA THR A 100 8.85 -3.19 -25.99
C THR A 100 7.68 -2.57 -25.24
N ILE A 101 7.48 -1.26 -25.38
CA ILE A 101 6.41 -0.53 -24.70
C ILE A 101 5.23 -0.37 -25.66
N HIS A 102 4.06 -0.84 -25.23
CA HIS A 102 2.79 -0.68 -25.90
C HIS A 102 1.90 0.28 -25.07
N ARG A 103 1.52 1.40 -25.68
CA ARG A 103 0.63 2.39 -25.05
C ARG A 103 -0.80 2.11 -25.50
N GLU A 104 -1.38 1.03 -24.98
CA GLU A 104 -2.74 0.59 -25.32
C GLU A 104 -3.36 -0.19 -24.17
N GLU A 105 -4.69 -0.22 -24.13
CA GLU A 105 -5.45 -1.02 -23.17
C GLU A 105 -5.49 -2.47 -23.61
N VAL A 106 -5.17 -3.39 -22.70
CA VAL A 106 -5.35 -4.84 -22.89
C VAL A 106 -6.81 -5.18 -22.62
N LEU A 107 -7.51 -5.64 -23.66
CA LEU A 107 -8.94 -6.00 -23.58
C LEU A 107 -9.18 -7.49 -23.37
N ALA A 108 -8.26 -8.34 -23.81
CA ALA A 108 -8.33 -9.79 -23.69
C ALA A 108 -6.94 -10.38 -23.51
N LEU A 109 -6.87 -11.56 -22.93
CA LEU A 109 -5.64 -12.31 -22.68
C LEU A 109 -5.64 -13.60 -23.48
N ASN A 110 -4.49 -13.96 -24.03
CA ASN A 110 -4.32 -15.24 -24.72
C ASN A 110 -3.75 -16.27 -23.73
N GLU A 111 -4.65 -16.92 -22.99
CA GLU A 111 -4.29 -17.95 -21.98
C GLU A 111 -3.77 -19.24 -22.58
N ASN A 112 -3.96 -19.44 -23.89
CA ASN A 112 -3.61 -20.67 -24.59
C ASN A 112 -2.26 -20.59 -25.33
N ASP A 113 -1.58 -19.43 -25.32
CA ASP A 113 -0.26 -19.32 -25.91
C ASP A 113 0.80 -19.97 -25.01
N PRO A 114 1.41 -21.09 -25.45
CA PRO A 114 2.40 -21.80 -24.64
C PRO A 114 3.74 -21.04 -24.53
N ASN A 115 3.96 -20.05 -25.38
CA ASN A 115 5.24 -19.31 -25.46
C ASN A 115 5.22 -18.01 -24.68
N THR A 116 4.06 -17.56 -24.23
CA THR A 116 3.90 -16.31 -23.50
C THR A 116 3.64 -16.55 -22.01
N ILE A 117 4.39 -15.85 -21.17
CA ILE A 117 4.12 -15.74 -19.73
C ILE A 117 3.60 -14.33 -19.46
N THR A 118 2.40 -14.25 -18.92
CA THR A 118 1.73 -12.96 -18.65
C THR A 118 1.82 -12.59 -17.19
N ILE A 119 2.13 -11.33 -16.87
CA ILE A 119 2.05 -10.77 -15.52
C ILE A 119 0.99 -9.66 -15.54
N LEU A 120 -0.07 -9.83 -14.76
CA LEU A 120 -1.06 -8.80 -14.53
C LEU A 120 -0.70 -7.99 -13.29
N ALA A 121 -0.27 -6.76 -13.49
CA ALA A 121 0.15 -5.82 -12.46
C ALA A 121 -0.52 -4.45 -12.66
N SER A 122 -1.79 -4.45 -13.07
CA SER A 122 -2.57 -3.26 -13.43
C SER A 122 -2.91 -2.35 -12.24
N GLY A 123 -2.55 -2.76 -11.02
CA GLY A 123 -2.76 -1.96 -9.81
C GLY A 123 -4.23 -1.90 -9.38
N PRO A 124 -4.56 -0.96 -8.45
CA PRO A 124 -5.89 -0.86 -7.88
C PRO A 124 -6.96 -0.41 -8.87
N LEU A 125 -6.55 0.33 -9.91
CA LEU A 125 -7.42 0.97 -10.89
C LEU A 125 -7.44 0.20 -12.22
N THR A 126 -7.55 -1.12 -12.12
CA THR A 126 -7.71 -2.03 -13.26
C THR A 126 -8.90 -1.60 -14.12
N SER A 127 -8.72 -1.54 -15.42
CA SER A 127 -9.78 -1.14 -16.33
C SER A 127 -10.97 -2.10 -16.29
N PRO A 128 -12.20 -1.64 -16.55
CA PRO A 128 -13.37 -2.52 -16.58
C PRO A 128 -13.25 -3.68 -17.56
N ALA A 129 -12.60 -3.47 -18.70
CA ALA A 129 -12.39 -4.53 -19.69
C ALA A 129 -11.45 -5.62 -19.15
N LEU A 130 -10.30 -5.23 -18.59
CA LEU A 130 -9.37 -6.20 -18.00
C LEU A 130 -9.95 -6.87 -16.73
N ALA A 131 -10.79 -6.16 -15.96
CA ALA A 131 -11.49 -6.75 -14.81
C ALA A 131 -12.50 -7.82 -15.26
N ALA A 132 -13.27 -7.56 -16.32
CA ALA A 132 -14.19 -8.54 -16.90
C ALA A 132 -13.45 -9.75 -17.47
N GLU A 133 -12.30 -9.53 -18.10
CA GLU A 133 -11.46 -10.61 -18.62
C GLU A 133 -10.88 -11.49 -17.49
N LEU A 134 -10.47 -10.89 -16.38
CA LEU A 134 -10.07 -11.64 -15.18
C LEU A 134 -11.22 -12.48 -14.61
N GLU A 135 -12.44 -11.94 -14.59
CA GLU A 135 -13.63 -12.69 -14.17
C GLU A 135 -13.90 -13.88 -15.09
N ARG A 136 -13.76 -13.68 -16.41
CA ARG A 136 -13.87 -14.76 -17.39
C ARG A 136 -12.85 -15.89 -17.14
N LEU A 137 -11.58 -15.52 -16.92
CA LEU A 137 -10.48 -16.48 -16.72
C LEU A 137 -10.56 -17.22 -15.39
N THR A 138 -11.04 -16.57 -14.34
CA THR A 138 -11.07 -17.15 -13.00
C THR A 138 -12.39 -17.82 -12.66
N GLY A 139 -13.45 -17.53 -13.40
CA GLY A 139 -14.82 -17.96 -13.07
C GLY A 139 -15.33 -17.36 -11.76
N ALA A 140 -14.64 -16.36 -11.19
CA ALA A 140 -14.94 -15.76 -9.91
C ALA A 140 -15.01 -14.23 -10.04
N GLY A 141 -16.05 -13.63 -9.46
CA GLY A 141 -16.16 -12.18 -9.37
C GLY A 141 -14.96 -11.60 -8.59
N HIS A 142 -14.53 -10.41 -9.00
CA HIS A 142 -13.49 -9.69 -8.31
C HIS A 142 -14.03 -9.01 -7.05
N LEU A 143 -13.17 -8.89 -6.03
CA LEU A 143 -13.45 -8.17 -4.81
C LEU A 143 -13.02 -6.70 -4.98
N ALA A 144 -13.64 -5.81 -4.21
CA ALA A 144 -13.25 -4.42 -4.20
C ALA A 144 -13.36 -3.83 -2.79
N PHE A 145 -12.51 -2.86 -2.52
CA PHE A 145 -12.64 -1.96 -1.38
C PHE A 145 -12.44 -0.52 -1.83
N TYR A 146 -12.81 0.42 -0.99
CA TYR A 146 -12.64 1.82 -1.29
C TYR A 146 -11.47 2.39 -0.50
N ASP A 147 -10.64 3.14 -1.19
CA ASP A 147 -9.53 3.91 -0.66
C ASP A 147 -9.73 5.38 -0.97
N SER A 148 -9.10 6.26 -0.24
CA SER A 148 -9.19 7.68 -0.49
C SER A 148 -7.83 8.38 -0.42
N ILE A 149 -7.72 9.44 -1.20
CA ILE A 149 -6.52 10.25 -1.33
C ILE A 149 -6.55 11.34 -0.26
N SER A 150 -5.40 11.61 0.37
CA SER A 150 -5.24 12.75 1.28
C SER A 150 -5.09 14.07 0.50
N PRO A 151 -5.66 15.18 1.00
CA PRO A 151 -5.49 16.51 0.41
C PRO A 151 -4.04 16.99 0.44
N ILE A 152 -3.68 17.81 -0.57
CA ILE A 152 -2.36 18.45 -0.68
C ILE A 152 -2.57 19.96 -0.70
N VAL A 153 -1.77 20.69 0.09
CA VAL A 153 -1.80 22.14 0.22
C VAL A 153 -0.50 22.76 -0.31
N ASP A 154 -0.63 23.96 -0.85
CA ASP A 154 0.50 24.82 -1.24
C ASP A 154 1.21 25.34 0.02
N ALA A 155 2.53 25.18 0.08
CA ALA A 155 3.34 25.59 1.23
C ALA A 155 3.24 27.08 1.53
N SER A 156 3.15 27.93 0.48
CA SER A 156 3.05 29.39 0.64
C SER A 156 1.75 29.86 1.30
N SER A 157 0.74 28.98 1.33
CA SER A 157 -0.56 29.26 1.94
C SER A 157 -0.68 28.84 3.41
N ILE A 158 0.38 28.20 3.96
CA ILE A 158 0.42 27.76 5.37
C ILE A 158 0.85 28.92 6.25
N ASP A 159 0.08 29.23 7.27
CA ASP A 159 0.46 30.22 8.29
C ASP A 159 1.53 29.62 9.24
N MET A 160 2.80 29.81 8.88
CA MET A 160 3.93 29.31 9.66
C MET A 160 4.03 29.89 11.06
N SER A 161 3.31 30.97 11.36
CA SER A 161 3.27 31.55 12.72
C SER A 161 2.45 30.69 13.70
N LYS A 162 1.58 29.80 13.21
CA LYS A 162 0.67 28.96 14.01
C LYS A 162 1.13 27.51 14.13
N VAL A 163 2.04 27.09 13.29
CA VAL A 163 2.51 25.72 13.19
C VAL A 163 3.98 25.61 13.61
N TYR A 164 4.51 24.39 13.69
CA TYR A 164 5.90 24.16 14.03
C TYR A 164 6.44 22.88 13.39
N PHE A 165 7.74 22.82 13.13
CA PHE A 165 8.43 21.61 12.71
C PHE A 165 8.83 20.77 13.92
N ALA A 166 8.49 19.49 13.93
CA ALA A 166 8.94 18.55 14.94
C ALA A 166 8.87 17.10 14.45
N ALA A 167 9.74 16.28 15.02
CA ALA A 167 9.64 14.83 14.96
C ALA A 167 8.97 14.30 16.22
N ARG A 168 8.20 13.23 16.11
CA ARG A 168 7.53 12.62 17.26
C ARG A 168 8.56 12.01 18.22
N TYR A 169 8.49 12.39 19.49
CA TYR A 169 9.43 12.01 20.56
C TYR A 169 10.87 12.49 20.31
N ASP A 170 11.05 13.56 19.53
CA ASP A 170 12.35 14.08 19.12
C ASP A 170 13.26 13.02 18.47
N LYS A 171 12.63 12.05 17.78
CA LYS A 171 13.33 10.97 17.08
C LYS A 171 13.41 11.26 15.59
N GLY A 172 14.65 11.30 15.07
CA GLY A 172 14.92 11.65 13.68
C GLY A 172 14.91 13.15 13.43
N THR A 173 14.75 13.53 12.17
CA THR A 173 14.70 14.92 11.72
C THR A 173 13.32 15.52 11.88
N ALA A 174 13.24 16.82 12.16
CA ALA A 174 11.99 17.55 12.35
C ALA A 174 11.34 17.91 11.00
N ASP A 175 10.96 16.89 10.24
CA ASP A 175 10.55 17.04 8.84
C ASP A 175 9.04 17.30 8.63
N TYR A 176 8.24 17.12 9.69
CA TYR A 176 6.80 17.32 9.62
C TYR A 176 6.41 18.70 10.15
N ILE A 177 5.55 19.40 9.40
CA ILE A 177 4.84 20.55 9.93
C ILE A 177 3.69 20.02 10.80
N ASN A 178 3.60 20.53 12.04
CA ASN A 178 2.58 20.14 13.00
C ASN A 178 1.63 21.31 13.25
N CYS A 179 0.34 21.10 13.02
CA CYS A 179 -0.75 22.04 13.22
C CYS A 179 -1.41 21.71 14.57
N PRO A 180 -1.10 22.43 15.67
CA PRO A 180 -1.63 22.13 16.99
C PRO A 180 -3.04 22.65 17.17
N PHE A 181 -3.88 21.89 17.85
CA PHE A 181 -5.25 22.29 18.22
C PHE A 181 -5.37 22.50 19.72
N THR A 182 -6.12 23.53 20.11
CA THR A 182 -6.79 23.59 21.40
C THR A 182 -8.00 22.67 21.41
N LYS A 183 -8.61 22.46 22.59
CA LYS A 183 -9.83 21.66 22.69
C LYS A 183 -10.99 22.28 21.92
N GLU A 184 -11.16 23.59 22.02
CA GLU A 184 -12.24 24.38 21.38
C GLU A 184 -12.12 24.36 19.86
N GLU A 185 -10.91 24.45 19.32
CA GLU A 185 -10.65 24.33 17.88
C GLU A 185 -10.92 22.92 17.38
N TYR A 186 -10.51 21.91 18.16
CA TYR A 186 -10.79 20.51 17.82
C TYR A 186 -12.28 20.22 17.80
N ASP A 187 -13.03 20.65 18.82
CA ASP A 187 -14.47 20.44 18.89
C ASP A 187 -15.18 21.09 17.69
N ARG A 188 -14.83 22.32 17.33
CA ARG A 188 -15.35 23.00 16.13
C ARG A 188 -15.03 22.27 14.85
N PHE A 189 -13.79 21.80 14.71
CA PHE A 189 -13.36 21.03 13.55
C PHE A 189 -14.14 19.71 13.45
N LEU A 190 -14.26 18.97 14.55
CA LEU A 190 -14.96 17.68 14.61
C LEU A 190 -16.45 17.84 14.26
N ASP A 191 -17.11 18.84 14.80
CA ASP A 191 -18.53 19.11 14.52
C ASP A 191 -18.73 19.47 13.04
N ALA A 192 -17.85 20.28 12.46
CA ALA A 192 -17.89 20.61 11.03
C ALA A 192 -17.60 19.39 10.15
N LEU A 193 -16.67 18.50 10.56
CA LEU A 193 -16.31 17.30 9.83
C LEU A 193 -17.46 16.29 9.79
N THR A 194 -18.08 16.02 10.96
CA THR A 194 -19.14 15.02 11.08
C THR A 194 -20.45 15.42 10.42
N THR A 195 -20.67 16.72 10.24
CA THR A 195 -21.84 17.28 9.55
C THR A 195 -21.60 17.64 8.08
N ALA A 196 -20.36 17.44 7.60
CA ALA A 196 -19.98 17.76 6.23
C ALA A 196 -20.64 16.80 5.21
N GLU A 197 -20.96 17.34 4.04
CA GLU A 197 -21.60 16.56 2.98
C GLU A 197 -20.63 15.63 2.29
N PRO A 198 -20.88 14.30 2.28
CA PRO A 198 -20.10 13.36 1.49
C PRO A 198 -20.44 13.49 -0.01
N VAL A 199 -19.55 12.97 -0.86
CA VAL A 199 -19.87 12.73 -2.27
C VAL A 199 -20.88 11.59 -2.33
N PRO A 200 -22.00 11.73 -3.08
CA PRO A 200 -22.94 10.63 -3.25
C PRO A 200 -22.29 9.42 -3.88
N ALA A 201 -22.54 8.23 -3.34
CA ALA A 201 -22.10 6.99 -3.96
C ALA A 201 -22.74 6.84 -5.35
N LYS A 202 -21.93 6.54 -6.37
CA LYS A 202 -22.41 6.27 -7.72
C LYS A 202 -23.22 4.96 -7.71
N SER A 203 -24.22 4.83 -8.59
CA SER A 203 -25.14 3.66 -8.61
C SER A 203 -24.43 2.30 -8.75
N TRP A 204 -23.26 2.27 -9.42
CA TRP A 204 -22.44 1.06 -9.56
C TRP A 204 -21.49 0.82 -8.37
N GLU A 205 -21.40 1.76 -7.43
CA GLU A 205 -20.67 1.65 -6.16
C GLU A 205 -21.51 0.96 -5.09
N GLN A 206 -22.81 0.86 -5.29
CA GLN A 206 -23.73 0.13 -4.42
C GLN A 206 -23.65 -1.36 -4.74
N ILE A 207 -22.66 -2.05 -4.16
CA ILE A 207 -22.59 -3.51 -4.25
C ILE A 207 -23.70 -4.07 -3.38
N PRO A 208 -24.54 -5.02 -3.88
CA PRO A 208 -25.45 -5.75 -3.03
C PRO A 208 -24.62 -6.55 -2.02
N THR A 209 -24.56 -6.10 -0.79
CA THR A 209 -23.96 -6.87 0.30
C THR A 209 -24.83 -8.06 0.57
N SER A 210 -24.35 -9.26 0.28
CA SER A 210 -24.98 -10.48 0.76
C SER A 210 -25.06 -10.40 2.30
N PRO A 211 -26.23 -10.58 2.91
CA PRO A 211 -26.39 -10.48 4.36
C PRO A 211 -25.49 -11.41 5.19
N ALA A 212 -24.92 -12.43 4.56
CA ALA A 212 -24.05 -13.41 5.21
C ALA A 212 -22.63 -12.91 5.50
N ALA A 213 -22.17 -11.77 4.91
CA ALA A 213 -20.81 -11.27 5.08
C ALA A 213 -20.66 -10.28 6.25
N LEU A 214 -21.75 -9.77 6.81
CA LEU A 214 -21.72 -8.67 7.79
C LEU A 214 -21.74 -9.09 9.27
N SER A 215 -21.91 -10.38 9.59
CA SER A 215 -22.14 -10.80 10.99
C SER A 215 -20.91 -11.23 11.78
N SER A 216 -19.68 -11.03 11.31
CA SER A 216 -18.51 -11.62 11.97
C SER A 216 -17.23 -10.77 12.02
N ILE A 217 -17.32 -9.45 11.96
CA ILE A 217 -16.14 -8.60 12.16
C ILE A 217 -16.08 -8.16 13.63
N HIS A 218 -15.21 -8.81 14.41
CA HIS A 218 -14.85 -8.33 15.75
C HIS A 218 -13.78 -7.23 15.64
N PRO A 219 -13.91 -6.09 16.37
CA PRO A 219 -13.00 -4.94 16.26
C PRO A 219 -11.62 -5.13 16.89
N GLN A 220 -11.21 -6.32 17.30
CA GLN A 220 -10.04 -6.50 18.18
C GLN A 220 -8.70 -6.76 17.47
N ASP A 221 -8.65 -6.97 16.15
CA ASP A 221 -7.43 -7.44 15.48
C ASP A 221 -6.74 -6.47 14.51
N CYS A 222 -7.21 -5.23 14.38
CA CYS A 222 -6.59 -4.24 13.50
C CYS A 222 -6.00 -3.08 14.28
N HIS A 223 -4.74 -3.18 14.69
CA HIS A 223 -3.97 -2.05 15.19
C HIS A 223 -3.24 -1.35 14.03
N PRO A 224 -3.47 -0.04 13.81
CA PRO A 224 -2.59 0.77 12.99
C PRO A 224 -1.19 0.77 13.62
N GLU A 225 -0.15 0.90 12.78
CA GLU A 225 1.26 0.89 13.18
C GLU A 225 1.48 1.64 14.50
N ARG A 226 1.63 0.91 15.60
CA ARG A 226 2.20 1.48 16.82
C ARG A 226 3.67 1.69 16.55
N SER A 227 4.08 2.94 16.34
CA SER A 227 5.47 3.30 16.49
C SER A 227 5.89 2.84 17.88
N THR A 228 6.83 1.90 17.95
CA THR A 228 7.35 1.36 19.20
C THR A 228 8.20 2.40 19.91
N ALA A 229 7.56 3.28 20.67
CA ALA A 229 8.20 4.06 21.70
C ALA A 229 7.64 3.60 23.03
N GLU A 230 8.52 3.17 23.91
CA GLU A 230 8.24 2.65 25.23
C GLU A 230 7.25 3.52 26.03
N ALA A 231 6.12 2.92 26.40
CA ALA A 231 5.34 3.42 27.52
C ALA A 231 6.05 2.95 28.78
N LYS A 232 6.85 3.81 29.41
CA LYS A 232 7.17 3.67 30.84
C LYS A 232 5.99 4.20 31.63
N ASP A 233 5.47 3.33 32.44
CA ASP A 233 4.54 3.49 33.57
C ASP A 233 4.06 4.91 33.87
N LEU A 234 2.82 5.20 33.49
CA LEU A 234 1.96 6.07 34.26
C LEU A 234 0.68 5.27 34.53
N ARG A 235 0.54 4.82 35.75
CA ARG A 235 -0.72 4.27 36.26
C ARG A 235 -1.77 5.35 36.19
N PHE A 236 -2.74 5.16 35.31
CA PHE A 236 -4.02 5.85 35.43
C PHE A 236 -5.04 4.85 35.95
N ASP A 237 -5.74 5.29 36.99
CA ASP A 237 -6.77 4.55 37.67
C ASP A 237 -7.83 4.02 36.69
N ALA A 238 -8.30 2.83 37.01
CA ALA A 238 -9.23 2.06 36.25
C ALA A 238 -10.49 2.86 35.88
N ALA A 239 -10.78 2.95 34.58
CA ALA A 239 -12.11 3.32 34.12
C ALA A 239 -13.15 2.26 34.54
N PRO A 240 -14.37 2.67 34.89
CA PRO A 240 -15.40 1.75 35.39
C PRO A 240 -15.80 0.77 34.30
N LYS A 241 -15.85 -0.51 34.68
CA LYS A 241 -16.48 -1.57 33.90
C LYS A 241 -18.00 -1.34 33.91
N SER A 242 -18.54 -0.84 32.83
CA SER A 242 -19.94 -0.99 32.51
C SER A 242 -20.07 -1.53 31.10
N SER A 243 -20.30 -2.84 31.00
CA SER A 243 -20.81 -3.49 29.83
C SER A 243 -22.29 -3.12 29.69
N GLU A 244 -22.59 -2.00 29.07
CA GLU A 244 -23.92 -1.76 28.52
C GLU A 244 -23.80 -1.81 26.99
N ASN A 245 -24.54 -2.74 26.41
CA ASN A 245 -24.74 -2.91 24.98
C ASN A 245 -25.21 -1.59 24.38
N LEU A 246 -24.30 -0.82 23.76
CA LEU A 246 -24.71 0.20 22.82
C LEU A 246 -25.31 -0.56 21.60
N PRO A 247 -26.52 -0.18 21.15
CA PRO A 247 -27.05 -0.73 19.92
C PRO A 247 -26.08 -0.35 18.78
N LEU A 248 -25.65 -1.35 18.02
CA LEU A 248 -25.03 -1.15 16.72
C LEU A 248 -25.98 -0.27 15.92
N THR A 249 -25.63 1.00 15.74
CA THR A 249 -26.32 1.85 14.80
C THR A 249 -26.12 1.26 13.43
N THR A 250 -27.17 0.64 12.90
CA THR A 250 -27.29 0.19 11.53
C THR A 250 -27.44 1.43 10.64
N ASP A 251 -26.35 2.14 10.41
CA ASP A 251 -26.25 3.10 9.33
C ASP A 251 -25.47 2.40 8.21
N PRO A 252 -26.13 1.95 7.15
CA PRO A 252 -25.46 1.25 6.08
C PRO A 252 -24.71 2.27 5.22
N SER A 253 -23.46 2.54 5.57
CA SER A 253 -22.57 3.07 4.55
C SER A 253 -22.44 2.00 3.47
N PRO A 254 -22.91 2.23 2.24
CA PRO A 254 -22.92 1.22 1.18
C PRO A 254 -21.49 0.92 0.66
N LEU A 255 -20.47 1.52 1.24
CA LEU A 255 -19.09 1.44 0.80
C LEU A 255 -18.24 0.65 1.79
N HIS A 256 -17.56 -0.39 1.32
CA HIS A 256 -16.55 -1.12 2.10
C HIS A 256 -15.21 -0.40 2.00
N TYR A 257 -14.79 0.24 3.09
CA TYR A 257 -13.47 0.85 3.20
C TYR A 257 -12.44 -0.14 3.74
N PHE A 258 -11.20 0.02 3.30
CA PHE A 258 -10.07 -0.62 3.95
C PHE A 258 -9.77 0.11 5.27
N GLU A 259 -9.66 -0.61 6.39
CA GLU A 259 -9.46 0.00 7.72
C GLU A 259 -8.21 0.89 7.80
N GLY A 260 -7.15 0.55 7.10
CA GLY A 260 -5.91 1.35 7.05
C GLY A 260 -6.04 2.68 6.30
N CYS A 261 -7.10 2.84 5.49
CA CYS A 261 -7.36 4.03 4.67
C CYS A 261 -8.78 4.58 4.89
N LEU A 262 -9.34 4.33 6.08
CA LEU A 262 -10.67 4.79 6.44
C LEU A 262 -10.75 6.32 6.35
N PRO A 263 -11.77 6.89 5.68
CA PRO A 263 -12.00 8.33 5.66
C PRO A 263 -12.09 8.93 7.07
N ILE A 264 -11.53 10.13 7.25
CA ILE A 264 -11.46 10.75 8.58
C ILE A 264 -12.84 11.05 9.16
N GLU A 265 -13.84 11.37 8.33
CA GLU A 265 -15.22 11.56 8.76
C GLU A 265 -15.84 10.26 9.29
N GLU A 266 -15.53 9.11 8.69
CA GLU A 266 -15.96 7.80 9.20
C GLU A 266 -15.26 7.44 10.52
N THR A 267 -13.96 7.75 10.62
CA THR A 267 -13.21 7.62 11.87
C THR A 267 -13.80 8.52 12.96
N ALA A 268 -14.17 9.75 12.62
CA ALA A 268 -14.77 10.72 13.55
C ALA A 268 -16.14 10.26 14.07
N ARG A 269 -16.97 9.63 13.23
CA ARG A 269 -18.28 9.08 13.61
C ARG A 269 -18.20 7.96 14.63
N ARG A 270 -17.07 7.25 14.71
CA ARG A 270 -16.84 6.19 15.72
C ARG A 270 -16.67 6.73 17.15
N GLY A 271 -16.49 8.04 17.32
CA GLY A 271 -16.40 8.71 18.63
C GLY A 271 -15.58 10.00 18.59
N ARG A 272 -15.93 10.95 19.47
CA ARG A 272 -15.32 12.30 19.49
C ARG A 272 -13.79 12.29 19.66
N ASP A 273 -13.24 11.34 20.40
CA ASP A 273 -11.80 11.26 20.66
C ASP A 273 -11.05 10.33 19.69
N THR A 274 -11.75 9.62 18.80
CA THR A 274 -11.14 8.59 17.93
C THR A 274 -10.00 9.16 17.08
N LEU A 275 -10.17 10.36 16.51
CA LEU A 275 -9.11 11.00 15.73
C LEU A 275 -7.85 11.30 16.56
N ARG A 276 -7.99 11.59 17.85
CA ARG A 276 -6.87 11.87 18.78
C ARG A 276 -6.07 10.61 19.14
N PHE A 277 -6.61 9.43 18.94
CA PHE A 277 -5.91 8.14 19.05
C PHE A 277 -5.39 7.63 17.71
N GLY A 278 -5.80 8.27 16.61
CA GLY A 278 -5.44 7.97 15.22
C GLY A 278 -4.63 9.10 14.55
N PRO A 279 -5.12 9.65 13.42
CA PRO A 279 -4.39 10.61 12.60
C PRO A 279 -4.05 11.94 13.30
N MET A 280 -4.83 12.34 14.30
CA MET A 280 -4.60 13.59 15.04
C MET A 280 -3.95 13.38 16.42
N LYS A 281 -3.24 12.28 16.63
CA LYS A 281 -2.63 11.95 17.92
C LYS A 281 -1.57 12.99 18.33
N PRO A 282 -1.67 13.62 19.52
CA PRO A 282 -0.71 14.64 19.95
C PRO A 282 0.52 14.08 20.66
N VAL A 283 0.46 12.83 21.14
CA VAL A 283 1.48 12.22 22.00
C VAL A 283 2.86 12.22 21.33
N GLY A 284 3.86 12.73 22.05
CA GLY A 284 5.24 12.83 21.55
C GLY A 284 5.54 14.04 20.65
N LEU A 285 4.60 14.99 20.54
CA LEU A 285 4.79 16.25 19.82
C LEU A 285 4.60 17.42 20.79
N THR A 286 5.70 17.99 21.24
CA THR A 286 5.68 19.16 22.15
C THR A 286 5.59 20.43 21.31
N ASP A 287 4.57 21.26 21.57
CA ASP A 287 4.46 22.59 20.97
C ASP A 287 5.50 23.52 21.62
N PRO A 288 6.44 24.08 20.84
CA PRO A 288 7.50 24.94 21.36
C PRO A 288 6.98 26.24 21.98
N LYS A 289 5.77 26.68 21.64
CA LYS A 289 5.16 27.89 22.20
C LYS A 289 4.60 27.69 23.59
N THR A 290 4.08 26.50 23.85
CA THR A 290 3.42 26.20 25.15
C THR A 290 4.27 25.31 26.05
N GLY A 291 5.27 24.62 25.49
CA GLY A 291 6.08 23.60 26.18
C GLY A 291 5.27 22.35 26.52
N ARG A 292 4.08 22.16 25.98
CA ARG A 292 3.16 21.06 26.29
C ARG A 292 2.69 20.36 25.00
N TRP A 293 2.12 19.18 25.17
CA TRP A 293 1.41 18.52 24.08
C TRP A 293 0.11 19.27 23.83
N PRO A 294 -0.20 19.59 22.56
CA PRO A 294 -1.50 20.17 22.19
C PRO A 294 -2.63 19.16 22.44
N TYR A 295 -3.88 19.63 22.35
CA TYR A 295 -5.04 18.75 22.49
C TYR A 295 -5.13 17.71 21.39
N ALA A 296 -4.87 18.13 20.13
CA ALA A 296 -4.75 17.30 18.95
C ALA A 296 -3.73 17.93 18.00
N VAL A 297 -3.23 17.17 17.01
CA VAL A 297 -2.26 17.65 16.01
C VAL A 297 -2.58 17.08 14.64
N VAL A 298 -2.62 17.90 13.61
CA VAL A 298 -2.54 17.47 12.22
C VAL A 298 -1.08 17.57 11.76
N GLN A 299 -0.58 16.51 11.14
CA GLN A 299 0.78 16.48 10.59
C GLN A 299 0.72 16.67 9.07
N LEU A 300 1.58 17.54 8.56
CA LEU A 300 1.76 17.75 7.14
C LEU A 300 3.12 17.18 6.73
N ARG A 301 3.13 16.39 5.67
CA ARG A 301 4.33 15.77 5.11
C ARG A 301 4.67 16.37 3.76
N GLN A 302 5.95 16.64 3.55
CA GLN A 302 6.47 17.16 2.30
C GLN A 302 6.18 16.21 1.12
N GLU A 303 5.73 16.79 -0.01
CA GLU A 303 5.37 16.04 -1.22
C GLU A 303 6.48 15.99 -2.26
N ASN A 304 7.35 17.00 -2.30
CA ASN A 304 8.39 17.11 -3.32
C ASN A 304 9.69 17.70 -2.77
N LEU A 305 10.76 17.59 -3.54
CA LEU A 305 12.09 18.07 -3.15
C LEU A 305 12.18 19.58 -2.94
N ARG A 306 11.29 20.38 -3.56
CA ARG A 306 11.27 21.83 -3.41
C ARG A 306 10.58 22.30 -2.14
N ALA A 307 9.90 21.40 -1.43
CA ALA A 307 9.07 21.69 -0.26
C ALA A 307 7.99 22.78 -0.53
N ASP A 308 7.48 22.85 -1.76
CA ASP A 308 6.45 23.78 -2.17
C ASP A 308 5.02 23.24 -1.95
N SER A 309 4.89 21.98 -1.55
CA SER A 309 3.60 21.34 -1.29
C SER A 309 3.70 20.28 -0.18
N TYR A 310 2.59 20.16 0.57
CA TYR A 310 2.48 19.26 1.72
C TYR A 310 1.16 18.50 1.71
N ASN A 311 1.19 17.19 2.00
CA ASN A 311 -0.03 16.41 2.21
C ASN A 311 -0.44 16.36 3.69
N LEU A 312 -1.73 16.28 3.93
CA LEU A 312 -2.31 16.08 5.25
C LEU A 312 -2.26 14.58 5.59
N VAL A 313 -1.38 14.19 6.51
CA VAL A 313 -1.16 12.79 6.84
C VAL A 313 -2.37 12.17 7.52
N GLY A 314 -2.92 11.10 6.94
CA GLY A 314 -4.08 10.40 7.49
C GLY A 314 -5.41 11.14 7.32
N PHE A 315 -5.48 12.10 6.39
CA PHE A 315 -6.67 12.90 6.11
C PHE A 315 -7.37 12.49 4.82
N GLN A 316 -7.34 11.20 4.50
CA GLN A 316 -8.21 10.63 3.47
C GLN A 316 -9.66 10.97 3.79
N ASN A 317 -10.42 11.39 2.79
CA ASN A 317 -11.81 11.75 3.01
C ASN A 317 -12.67 11.58 1.74
N HIS A 318 -13.98 11.48 1.93
CA HIS A 318 -14.97 11.32 0.87
C HIS A 318 -15.95 12.51 0.84
N LEU A 319 -15.50 13.67 1.27
CA LEU A 319 -16.32 14.89 1.31
C LEU A 319 -16.37 15.57 -0.06
N LYS A 320 -17.46 16.29 -0.35
CA LYS A 320 -17.52 17.20 -1.50
C LYS A 320 -16.40 18.24 -1.41
N PHE A 321 -15.83 18.67 -2.54
CA PHE A 321 -14.69 19.61 -2.56
C PHE A 321 -14.97 20.91 -1.81
N SER A 322 -16.19 21.45 -1.92
CA SER A 322 -16.59 22.65 -1.17
C SER A 322 -16.61 22.41 0.34
N ALA A 323 -17.08 21.23 0.77
CA ALA A 323 -17.08 20.85 2.17
C ALA A 323 -15.65 20.60 2.68
N GLN A 324 -14.78 19.97 1.89
CA GLN A 324 -13.36 19.80 2.24
C GLN A 324 -12.70 21.16 2.48
N ALA A 325 -12.81 22.10 1.55
CA ALA A 325 -12.21 23.43 1.69
C ALA A 325 -12.66 24.12 2.98
N ARG A 326 -13.97 24.04 3.31
CA ARG A 326 -14.54 24.65 4.51
C ARG A 326 -14.04 23.98 5.80
N VAL A 327 -14.05 22.66 5.85
CA VAL A 327 -13.67 21.90 7.04
C VAL A 327 -12.17 21.96 7.29
N LEU A 328 -11.36 21.74 6.26
CA LEU A 328 -9.91 21.68 6.41
C LEU A 328 -9.28 23.05 6.72
N ARG A 329 -9.95 24.16 6.38
CA ARG A 329 -9.53 25.49 6.79
C ARG A 329 -9.84 25.83 8.27
N LEU A 330 -10.47 24.93 8.99
CA LEU A 330 -10.57 25.02 10.45
C LEU A 330 -9.31 24.47 11.18
N ILE A 331 -8.39 23.87 10.45
CA ILE A 331 -7.12 23.40 10.98
C ILE A 331 -6.23 24.62 11.23
N PRO A 332 -5.68 24.79 12.46
CA PRO A 332 -4.78 25.90 12.77
C PRO A 332 -3.58 25.96 11.81
N GLY A 333 -3.36 27.12 11.22
CA GLY A 333 -2.34 27.34 10.18
C GLY A 333 -2.79 27.06 8.76
N LEU A 334 -3.99 26.50 8.54
CA LEU A 334 -4.55 26.23 7.21
C LEU A 334 -5.77 27.10 6.88
N GLU A 335 -6.04 28.16 7.61
CA GLU A 335 -7.24 29.00 7.44
C GLU A 335 -7.34 29.60 6.02
N ASN A 336 -6.19 29.90 5.42
CA ASN A 336 -6.09 30.44 4.06
C ASN A 336 -5.50 29.43 3.07
N ALA A 337 -5.50 28.14 3.40
CA ALA A 337 -4.85 27.11 2.60
C ALA A 337 -5.37 27.07 1.15
N ALA A 338 -4.45 27.08 0.20
CA ALA A 338 -4.68 26.77 -1.20
C ALA A 338 -4.48 25.26 -1.40
N PHE A 339 -5.56 24.57 -1.77
CA PHE A 339 -5.50 23.13 -2.01
C PHE A 339 -5.07 22.85 -3.44
N LEU A 340 -3.90 22.23 -3.62
CA LEU A 340 -3.41 21.76 -4.91
C LEU A 340 -4.12 20.48 -5.35
N ARG A 341 -4.57 19.68 -4.36
CA ARG A 341 -5.37 18.49 -4.57
C ARG A 341 -6.33 18.31 -3.41
N TYR A 342 -7.56 17.95 -3.73
CA TYR A 342 -8.55 17.53 -2.74
C TYR A 342 -8.51 16.01 -2.55
N GLY A 343 -9.01 15.56 -1.40
CA GLY A 343 -9.26 14.14 -1.17
C GLY A 343 -10.28 13.60 -2.15
N GLN A 344 -10.05 12.40 -2.63
CA GLN A 344 -10.93 11.68 -3.57
C GLN A 344 -10.98 10.22 -3.20
N ILE A 345 -12.15 9.62 -3.30
CA ILE A 345 -12.33 8.18 -3.16
C ILE A 345 -12.08 7.51 -4.50
N HIS A 346 -11.50 6.32 -4.47
CA HIS A 346 -11.40 5.44 -5.62
C HIS A 346 -11.62 3.99 -5.22
N ARG A 347 -12.09 3.20 -6.17
CA ARG A 347 -12.32 1.78 -5.98
C ARG A 347 -11.07 1.00 -6.31
N ASN A 348 -10.61 0.20 -5.37
CA ASN A 348 -9.48 -0.72 -5.54
C ASN A 348 -10.00 -2.11 -5.85
N THR A 349 -9.58 -2.66 -6.99
CA THR A 349 -9.93 -4.02 -7.41
C THR A 349 -8.87 -5.01 -6.96
N TYR A 350 -9.28 -6.16 -6.43
CA TYR A 350 -8.42 -7.29 -6.12
C TYR A 350 -9.15 -8.62 -6.31
N ILE A 351 -8.41 -9.71 -6.41
CA ILE A 351 -8.97 -11.05 -6.59
C ILE A 351 -9.00 -11.81 -5.25
N ASN A 352 -9.82 -12.85 -5.15
CA ASN A 352 -9.79 -13.77 -4.01
C ASN A 352 -8.58 -14.71 -4.13
N ALA A 353 -7.39 -14.16 -3.90
CA ALA A 353 -6.12 -14.82 -4.14
C ALA A 353 -5.95 -16.18 -3.42
N PRO A 354 -6.46 -16.41 -2.18
CA PRO A 354 -6.37 -17.72 -1.54
C PRO A 354 -6.97 -18.87 -2.36
N THR A 355 -8.01 -18.59 -3.14
CA THR A 355 -8.64 -19.62 -4.00
C THR A 355 -8.00 -19.71 -5.38
N LEU A 356 -7.42 -18.61 -5.86
CA LEU A 356 -7.02 -18.47 -7.26
C LEU A 356 -5.51 -18.58 -7.50
N LEU A 357 -4.67 -18.23 -6.52
CA LEU A 357 -3.22 -18.16 -6.70
C LEU A 357 -2.46 -19.30 -6.02
N THR A 358 -1.33 -19.65 -6.61
CA THR A 358 -0.28 -20.45 -5.98
C THR A 358 0.70 -19.54 -5.23
N GLU A 359 1.60 -20.09 -4.41
CA GLU A 359 2.67 -19.34 -3.73
C GLU A 359 3.68 -18.68 -4.70
N THR A 360 3.66 -19.06 -5.95
CA THR A 360 4.45 -18.43 -7.03
C THR A 360 3.63 -17.41 -7.83
N LEU A 361 2.50 -16.94 -7.26
CA LEU A 361 1.60 -15.94 -7.83
C LEU A 361 0.96 -16.31 -9.18
N GLN A 362 1.04 -17.59 -9.57
CA GLN A 362 0.41 -18.11 -10.77
C GLN A 362 -1.08 -18.37 -10.54
N LEU A 363 -1.92 -18.08 -11.52
CA LEU A 363 -3.31 -18.56 -11.52
C LEU A 363 -3.31 -20.09 -11.54
N ARG A 364 -4.06 -20.72 -10.64
CA ARG A 364 -4.17 -22.19 -10.56
C ARG A 364 -4.74 -22.80 -11.85
N ALA A 365 -5.72 -22.12 -12.46
CA ALA A 365 -6.33 -22.56 -13.71
C ALA A 365 -5.44 -22.30 -14.95
N HIS A 366 -4.60 -21.24 -14.91
CA HIS A 366 -3.77 -20.78 -16.01
C HIS A 366 -2.35 -20.48 -15.53
N PRO A 367 -1.48 -21.50 -15.38
CA PRO A 367 -0.15 -21.33 -14.77
C PRO A 367 0.82 -20.40 -15.52
N SER A 368 0.51 -20.06 -16.79
CA SER A 368 1.25 -19.06 -17.57
C SER A 368 0.91 -17.61 -17.20
N ILE A 369 -0.14 -17.40 -16.37
CA ILE A 369 -0.59 -16.07 -15.95
C ILE A 369 -0.27 -15.87 -14.45
N LEU A 370 0.46 -14.81 -14.14
CA LEU A 370 0.80 -14.40 -12.78
C LEU A 370 0.07 -13.10 -12.43
N ILE A 371 -0.33 -12.96 -11.17
CA ILE A 371 -0.98 -11.76 -10.67
C ILE A 371 -0.09 -11.10 -9.63
N ALA A 372 0.14 -9.78 -9.76
CA ALA A 372 1.02 -9.03 -8.87
C ALA A 372 0.42 -7.67 -8.47
N GLY A 373 1.04 -7.02 -7.50
CA GLY A 373 0.57 -5.75 -6.96
C GLY A 373 -0.74 -5.89 -6.22
N GLN A 374 -1.44 -4.78 -6.06
CA GLN A 374 -2.69 -4.71 -5.31
C GLN A 374 -3.75 -5.70 -5.81
N LEU A 375 -3.77 -5.97 -7.09
CA LEU A 375 -4.68 -6.95 -7.69
C LEU A 375 -4.55 -8.34 -7.06
N SER A 376 -3.36 -8.74 -6.59
CA SER A 376 -3.12 -10.01 -5.89
C SER A 376 -3.56 -10.02 -4.42
N GLY A 377 -4.06 -8.90 -3.88
CA GLY A 377 -4.45 -8.80 -2.47
C GLY A 377 -3.33 -8.37 -1.52
N VAL A 378 -2.26 -7.79 -2.02
CA VAL A 378 -1.32 -7.02 -1.19
C VAL A 378 -1.78 -5.58 -1.10
N GLU A 379 -1.51 -4.90 0.02
CA GLU A 379 -1.87 -3.50 0.22
C GLU A 379 -0.63 -2.65 0.45
N GLY A 380 -0.53 -1.56 -0.34
CA GLY A 380 0.53 -0.56 -0.27
C GLY A 380 1.59 -0.69 -1.36
N TYR A 381 2.27 0.44 -1.64
CA TYR A 381 3.25 0.52 -2.73
C TYR A 381 4.47 -0.38 -2.51
N THR A 382 4.96 -0.48 -1.28
CA THR A 382 6.11 -1.32 -0.94
C THR A 382 5.80 -2.79 -1.20
N GLU A 383 4.62 -3.25 -0.80
CA GLU A 383 4.13 -4.61 -1.01
C GLU A 383 3.84 -4.89 -2.49
N SER A 384 3.33 -3.89 -3.21
CA SER A 384 3.11 -4.00 -4.66
C SER A 384 4.41 -4.12 -5.44
N ILE A 385 5.45 -3.35 -5.07
CA ILE A 385 6.80 -3.48 -5.64
C ILE A 385 7.37 -4.87 -5.34
N ALA A 386 7.18 -5.37 -4.10
CA ALA A 386 7.69 -6.66 -3.67
C ALA A 386 7.05 -7.83 -4.45
N SER A 387 5.73 -7.85 -4.55
CA SER A 387 4.99 -8.88 -5.30
C SER A 387 5.28 -8.82 -6.80
N GLY A 388 5.40 -7.60 -7.37
CA GLY A 388 5.81 -7.41 -8.77
C GLY A 388 7.22 -7.93 -9.06
N MET A 389 8.17 -7.68 -8.16
CA MET A 389 9.52 -8.22 -8.25
C MET A 389 9.54 -9.76 -8.19
N LEU A 390 8.75 -10.36 -7.30
CA LEU A 390 8.61 -11.82 -7.21
C LEU A 390 7.99 -12.39 -8.48
N ALA A 391 6.87 -11.81 -8.96
CA ALA A 391 6.21 -12.24 -10.19
C ALA A 391 7.16 -12.18 -11.39
N GLY A 392 7.94 -11.10 -11.53
CA GLY A 392 8.97 -10.98 -12.58
C GLY A 392 10.06 -12.05 -12.49
N ARG A 393 10.49 -12.45 -11.28
CA ARG A 393 11.45 -13.54 -11.09
C ARG A 393 10.86 -14.90 -11.41
N TYR A 394 9.61 -15.14 -11.01
CA TYR A 394 8.90 -16.39 -11.30
C TYR A 394 8.61 -16.53 -12.79
N ALA A 395 8.12 -15.46 -13.43
CA ALA A 395 7.90 -15.45 -14.87
C ALA A 395 9.18 -15.69 -15.66
N ALA A 396 10.30 -15.08 -15.26
CA ALA A 396 11.59 -15.35 -15.90
C ALA A 396 12.06 -16.80 -15.71
N ALA A 397 11.83 -17.41 -14.55
CA ALA A 397 12.12 -18.84 -14.35
C ALA A 397 11.29 -19.69 -15.31
N LEU A 398 9.99 -19.44 -15.41
CA LEU A 398 9.09 -20.14 -16.34
C LEU A 398 9.51 -19.96 -17.79
N ALA A 399 9.85 -18.73 -18.22
CA ALA A 399 10.30 -18.43 -19.57
C ALA A 399 11.59 -19.17 -19.94
N HIS A 400 12.45 -19.43 -18.94
CA HIS A 400 13.66 -20.25 -19.11
C HIS A 400 13.42 -21.76 -18.88
N GLY A 401 12.16 -22.22 -18.85
CA GLY A 401 11.81 -23.62 -18.62
C GLY A 401 12.15 -24.16 -17.22
N ARG A 402 12.31 -23.26 -16.22
CA ARG A 402 12.60 -23.65 -14.84
C ARG A 402 11.36 -23.54 -13.98
N GLN A 403 11.23 -24.41 -12.98
CA GLN A 403 10.17 -24.27 -11.99
C GLN A 403 10.51 -23.14 -11.01
N PRO A 404 9.62 -22.15 -10.84
CA PRO A 404 9.84 -21.08 -9.88
C PRO A 404 9.77 -21.64 -8.44
N GLN A 405 10.73 -21.25 -7.61
CA GLN A 405 10.76 -21.60 -6.20
C GLN A 405 10.09 -20.48 -5.39
N PRO A 406 9.07 -20.75 -4.58
CA PRO A 406 8.43 -19.73 -3.77
C PRO A 406 9.42 -19.12 -2.79
N ALA A 407 9.21 -17.85 -2.46
CA ALA A 407 10.01 -17.16 -1.45
C ALA A 407 9.84 -17.84 -0.07
N PRO A 408 10.92 -18.02 0.71
CA PRO A 408 10.84 -18.76 1.99
C PRO A 408 9.87 -18.11 2.97
N ARG A 409 9.04 -18.91 3.63
CA ARG A 409 8.04 -18.47 4.63
C ARG A 409 8.62 -17.61 5.75
N LEU A 410 9.93 -17.78 6.06
CA LEU A 410 10.64 -16.99 7.08
C LEU A 410 10.91 -15.55 6.67
N THR A 411 10.82 -15.22 5.39
CA THR A 411 11.09 -13.87 4.83
C THR A 411 9.84 -13.00 4.83
N ALA A 412 9.99 -11.69 4.75
CA ALA A 412 8.85 -10.79 4.62
C ALA A 412 8.09 -11.02 3.31
N ASN A 413 8.80 -11.17 2.19
CA ASN A 413 8.22 -11.53 0.90
C ASN A 413 7.45 -12.85 0.95
N GLY A 414 8.04 -13.92 1.48
CA GLY A 414 7.39 -15.22 1.59
C GLY A 414 6.22 -15.24 2.58
N SER A 415 6.31 -14.47 3.67
CA SER A 415 5.23 -14.34 4.64
C SER A 415 4.02 -13.62 4.06
N LEU A 416 4.25 -12.54 3.30
CA LEU A 416 3.20 -11.80 2.63
C LEU A 416 2.53 -12.67 1.55
N THR A 417 3.33 -13.35 0.71
CA THR A 417 2.82 -14.26 -0.32
C THR A 417 2.01 -15.41 0.29
N HIS A 418 2.51 -15.98 1.38
CA HIS A 418 1.80 -17.04 2.10
C HIS A 418 0.44 -16.55 2.61
N TYR A 419 0.37 -15.36 3.21
CA TYR A 419 -0.90 -14.80 3.65
C TYR A 419 -1.90 -14.68 2.50
N ILE A 420 -1.54 -14.01 1.40
CA ILE A 420 -2.46 -13.81 0.28
C ILE A 420 -2.89 -15.09 -0.42
N THR A 421 -2.16 -16.20 -0.24
CA THR A 421 -2.47 -17.47 -0.90
C THR A 421 -3.08 -18.53 0.03
N HIS A 422 -3.03 -18.32 1.36
CA HIS A 422 -3.50 -19.28 2.37
C HIS A 422 -4.47 -18.70 3.41
N ALA A 423 -4.78 -17.41 3.34
CA ALA A 423 -5.78 -16.82 4.22
C ALA A 423 -7.15 -17.48 4.02
N GLU A 424 -8.03 -17.39 5.02
CA GLU A 424 -9.41 -17.86 4.91
C GLU A 424 -10.15 -17.05 3.82
N SER A 425 -10.53 -17.71 2.73
CA SER A 425 -11.08 -17.06 1.54
C SER A 425 -12.34 -16.23 1.79
N LYS A 426 -13.19 -16.66 2.75
CA LYS A 426 -14.43 -15.95 3.11
C LYS A 426 -14.18 -14.62 3.82
N ARG A 427 -13.00 -14.46 4.44
CA ARG A 427 -12.61 -13.29 5.22
C ARG A 427 -11.37 -12.62 4.64
N PHE A 428 -10.99 -12.98 3.42
CA PHE A 428 -9.78 -12.47 2.80
C PHE A 428 -9.89 -10.97 2.55
N GLN A 429 -8.94 -10.23 3.06
CA GLN A 429 -8.72 -8.80 2.82
C GLN A 429 -7.27 -8.56 2.43
N PRO A 430 -6.99 -7.55 1.61
CA PRO A 430 -5.62 -7.15 1.31
C PRO A 430 -4.81 -6.88 2.57
N ALA A 431 -3.53 -7.17 2.53
CA ALA A 431 -2.65 -7.05 3.69
C ALA A 431 -1.38 -6.25 3.42
N ASN A 432 -1.01 -5.49 4.43
CA ASN A 432 0.32 -4.90 4.58
C ASN A 432 1.24 -5.90 5.28
N ILE A 433 2.55 -5.77 5.04
CA ILE A 433 3.52 -6.56 5.80
C ILE A 433 3.59 -6.12 7.27
N THR A 434 3.40 -7.07 8.17
CA THR A 434 3.54 -6.91 9.62
C THR A 434 4.32 -8.08 10.20
N PHE A 435 4.85 -7.94 11.43
CA PHE A 435 5.53 -9.05 12.09
C PHE A 435 4.59 -10.21 12.43
N ASP A 436 3.29 -9.97 12.52
CA ASP A 436 2.30 -11.02 12.80
C ASP A 436 2.13 -11.99 11.61
N LEU A 437 2.49 -11.55 10.41
CA LEU A 437 2.53 -12.42 9.23
C LEU A 437 3.78 -13.32 9.22
N LEU A 438 4.88 -12.91 9.87
CA LEU A 438 6.10 -13.71 9.91
C LEU A 438 5.98 -14.84 10.93
N PRO A 439 6.58 -16.01 10.67
CA PRO A 439 6.67 -17.07 11.66
C PRO A 439 7.31 -16.56 12.95
N PRO A 440 6.69 -16.83 14.11
CA PRO A 440 7.26 -16.43 15.40
C PRO A 440 8.65 -17.06 15.62
N LEU A 441 9.37 -16.52 16.58
CA LEU A 441 10.54 -17.19 17.10
C LEU A 441 10.12 -18.47 17.84
N GLU A 442 11.02 -19.46 17.86
CA GLU A 442 10.84 -20.70 18.64
C GLU A 442 10.48 -20.36 20.09
N ASP A 443 9.60 -21.16 20.70
CA ASP A 443 9.04 -20.88 22.01
C ASP A 443 10.11 -20.69 23.10
N ASP A 444 11.18 -21.48 23.07
CA ASP A 444 12.29 -21.36 24.03
C ASP A 444 13.05 -20.05 23.88
N LEU A 445 13.25 -19.59 22.65
CA LEU A 445 13.91 -18.33 22.37
C LEU A 445 12.98 -17.15 22.73
N ARG A 446 11.70 -17.27 22.40
CA ARG A 446 10.67 -16.28 22.70
C ARG A 446 10.48 -16.07 24.20
N LYS A 447 10.57 -17.16 25.01
CA LYS A 447 10.49 -17.06 26.49
C LYS A 447 11.73 -16.39 27.10
N LYS A 448 12.91 -16.61 26.51
CA LYS A 448 14.18 -16.03 26.99
C LYS A 448 14.30 -14.55 26.68
N ILE A 449 13.77 -14.08 25.54
CA ILE A 449 13.92 -12.70 25.09
C ILE A 449 12.62 -11.94 25.39
N ARG A 450 12.63 -11.10 26.43
CA ARG A 450 11.48 -10.27 26.83
C ARG A 450 11.35 -9.01 26.01
N ASP A 451 12.46 -8.45 25.55
CA ASP A 451 12.45 -7.23 24.73
C ASP A 451 11.87 -7.50 23.34
N LYS A 452 10.82 -6.75 23.00
CA LYS A 452 10.14 -6.84 21.68
C LYS A 452 11.06 -6.42 20.55
N LYS A 453 11.88 -5.38 20.74
CA LYS A 453 12.80 -4.90 19.70
C LYS A 453 13.86 -5.95 19.37
N GLU A 454 14.39 -6.61 20.39
CA GLU A 454 15.37 -7.67 20.22
C GLU A 454 14.77 -8.90 19.53
N ARG A 455 13.50 -9.24 19.84
CA ARG A 455 12.78 -10.30 19.10
C ARG A 455 12.63 -9.95 17.62
N HIS A 456 12.25 -8.69 17.31
CA HIS A 456 12.12 -8.24 15.91
C HIS A 456 13.48 -8.25 15.20
N ARG A 457 14.56 -7.84 15.85
CA ARG A 457 15.91 -7.89 15.30
C ARG A 457 16.28 -9.32 14.89
N ILE A 458 16.08 -10.29 15.78
CA ILE A 458 16.38 -11.70 15.49
C ILE A 458 15.50 -12.25 14.36
N GLN A 459 14.22 -11.88 14.31
CA GLN A 459 13.35 -12.24 13.18
C GLN A 459 13.87 -11.67 11.87
N CYS A 460 14.31 -10.41 11.85
CA CYS A 460 14.90 -9.78 10.67
C CYS A 460 16.20 -10.48 10.24
N ASP A 461 17.11 -10.75 11.16
CA ASP A 461 18.37 -11.46 10.85
C ASP A 461 18.11 -12.84 10.25
N ARG A 462 17.18 -13.60 10.84
CA ARG A 462 16.75 -14.93 10.35
C ARG A 462 16.15 -14.82 8.93
N ALA A 463 15.28 -13.83 8.71
CA ALA A 463 14.62 -13.61 7.44
C ALA A 463 15.63 -13.24 6.34
N LEU A 464 16.54 -12.32 6.63
CA LEU A 464 17.56 -11.88 5.68
C LEU A 464 18.57 -12.99 5.34
N ALA A 465 18.89 -13.87 6.29
CA ALA A 465 19.70 -15.06 6.03
C ALA A 465 18.98 -16.03 5.07
N ALA A 466 17.71 -16.33 5.34
CA ALA A 466 16.90 -17.20 4.48
C ALA A 466 16.72 -16.60 3.07
N TRP A 467 16.52 -15.29 2.98
CA TRP A 467 16.41 -14.57 1.71
C TRP A 467 17.67 -14.66 0.87
N ASN A 468 18.85 -14.46 1.48
CA ASN A 468 20.13 -14.56 0.78
C ASN A 468 20.39 -15.97 0.23
N LEU A 469 20.01 -17.02 0.98
CA LEU A 469 20.10 -18.40 0.52
C LEU A 469 19.18 -18.64 -0.67
N TRP A 470 17.93 -18.20 -0.58
CA TRP A 470 16.96 -18.34 -1.66
C TRP A 470 17.39 -17.59 -2.93
N LEU A 471 17.96 -16.38 -2.81
CA LEU A 471 18.48 -15.64 -3.96
C LEU A 471 19.61 -16.38 -4.69
N LYS A 472 20.42 -17.15 -3.98
CA LYS A 472 21.47 -17.99 -4.58
C LYS A 472 20.87 -19.22 -5.27
N SER A 473 20.02 -19.98 -4.58
CA SER A 473 19.41 -21.21 -5.10
C SER A 473 18.48 -20.95 -6.29
N SER A 474 17.76 -19.82 -6.29
CA SER A 474 16.84 -19.47 -7.38
C SER A 474 17.54 -19.16 -8.71
N LYS A 475 18.85 -18.97 -8.71
CA LYS A 475 19.68 -18.88 -9.94
C LYS A 475 20.09 -20.24 -10.49
N GLU A 476 20.12 -21.27 -9.64
CA GLU A 476 20.65 -22.61 -9.92
C GLU A 476 19.55 -23.67 -10.13
N SER A 477 18.26 -23.29 -10.13
CA SER A 477 17.15 -24.24 -10.30
C SER A 477 17.26 -25.00 -11.62
N PRO A 478 17.01 -26.35 -11.63
CA PRO A 478 17.14 -27.18 -12.82
C PRO A 478 16.16 -26.74 -13.92
N THR A 479 16.60 -26.80 -15.17
CA THR A 479 15.77 -26.58 -16.36
C THR A 479 14.76 -27.73 -16.49
N VAL A 480 13.49 -27.39 -16.67
CA VAL A 480 12.47 -28.36 -17.09
C VAL A 480 12.59 -28.48 -18.61
N ASN A 481 12.77 -29.67 -19.13
CA ASN A 481 12.73 -29.94 -20.56
C ASN A 481 11.35 -29.50 -21.10
N ARG A 482 11.27 -28.32 -21.71
CA ARG A 482 10.19 -28.03 -22.67
C ARG A 482 10.54 -28.81 -23.95
N PRO A 483 9.60 -29.50 -24.57
CA PRO A 483 9.84 -30.02 -25.91
C PRO A 483 10.27 -28.87 -26.79
N SER A 484 11.43 -28.99 -27.42
CA SER A 484 11.93 -28.00 -28.39
C SER A 484 10.91 -27.88 -29.53
N CYS A 485 10.54 -26.66 -29.87
CA CYS A 485 9.62 -26.37 -30.97
C CYS A 485 10.21 -26.69 -32.37
N ASP A 486 11.40 -27.29 -32.44
CA ASP A 486 12.14 -27.59 -33.68
C ASP A 486 11.76 -28.93 -34.32
N THR A 487 10.76 -29.65 -33.80
CA THR A 487 10.40 -31.02 -34.32
C THR A 487 9.03 -31.10 -34.97
N LEU A 488 8.47 -29.97 -35.44
CA LEU A 488 7.21 -29.96 -36.22
C LEU A 488 7.35 -29.34 -37.61
N VAL A 489 8.47 -29.53 -38.29
CA VAL A 489 8.60 -29.31 -39.71
C VAL A 489 9.19 -30.57 -40.32
N GLU A 490 8.37 -31.60 -40.49
CA GLU A 490 8.54 -32.59 -41.55
C GLU A 490 7.25 -33.40 -41.71
N THR A 491 6.83 -33.40 -43.01
CA THR A 491 5.93 -34.31 -43.71
C THR A 491 4.42 -34.12 -43.54
N ILE A 492 3.91 -33.38 -44.51
CA ILE A 492 2.64 -33.73 -45.17
C ILE A 492 2.95 -33.91 -46.67
N PRO A 493 2.56 -35.06 -47.25
CA PRO A 493 2.73 -35.31 -48.69
C PRO A 493 1.79 -34.50 -49.56
#